data_ce8b45753aa09310b2e57d44a5b919b5
#
_entry.id   ce8b45753aa09310b2e57d44a5b919b5
#
_cell.length_a   1.000
_cell.length_b   1.000
_cell.length_c   1.000
_cell.angle_alpha   90.00
_cell.angle_beta   90.00
_cell.angle_gamma   90.00
#
_symmetry.space_group_name_H-M   'P 1'
#
loop_
_entity.id
_entity.type
_entity.pdbx_description
1 polymer ?
#
loop_
_entity_poly.entity_id
_entity_poly.type
_entity_poly.pdbx_seq_one_letter_code
_entity_poly.pdbx_strand_id
1 'polypeptide(L)'
;MKKLNVLLVCGSGASSGFMASNIRKAAAKRNLDINIKARGEAEIENYIDEIDALMVGPHLAYILDEIEDYIGEADVKVLLMKPSYYSTLDGDAALEDLLKEF
;
A
#
# COMPACT_ATOMS: atom_id res chain seq x y z
N MET A 1 -10.34 0.48 16.94
CA MET A 1 -9.05 0.37 16.24
C MET A 1 -8.66 1.69 15.61
N LYS A 2 -7.39 2.04 15.72
CA LYS A 2 -6.90 3.27 15.12
C LYS A 2 -6.97 3.21 13.60
N LYS A 3 -7.35 4.31 12.99
CA LYS A 3 -7.40 4.41 11.53
C LYS A 3 -6.00 4.31 10.93
N LEU A 4 -5.86 3.44 9.93
CA LEU A 4 -4.62 3.31 9.18
C LEU A 4 -4.73 4.07 7.85
N ASN A 5 -3.75 4.89 7.57
CA ASN A 5 -3.65 5.58 6.28
C ASN A 5 -2.60 4.89 5.43
N VAL A 6 -3.01 4.38 4.29
CA VAL A 6 -2.16 3.56 3.41
C VAL A 6 -2.09 4.18 2.02
N LEU A 7 -0.88 4.25 1.48
CA LEU A 7 -0.67 4.63 0.10
C LEU A 7 -0.25 3.40 -0.69
N LEU A 8 -0.93 3.14 -1.79
CA LEU A 8 -0.60 2.03 -2.67
C LEU A 8 -0.01 2.58 -3.96
N VAL A 9 1.19 2.15 -4.30
CA VAL A 9 1.94 2.68 -5.44
C VAL A 9 2.20 1.58 -6.46
N CYS A 10 1.77 1.84 -7.71
CA CYS A 10 2.01 0.95 -8.85
C CYS A 10 2.41 1.80 -10.04
N GLY A 11 3.18 1.22 -10.94
CA GLY A 11 3.73 1.97 -12.06
C GLY A 11 2.72 2.53 -13.05
N SER A 12 1.68 1.75 -13.37
CA SER A 12 0.71 2.14 -14.39
C SER A 12 -0.54 2.83 -13.88
N GLY A 13 -0.82 2.75 -12.61
CA GLY A 13 -1.98 3.38 -12.00
C GLY A 13 -3.31 2.63 -12.15
N ALA A 14 -3.56 1.98 -13.28
CA ALA A 14 -4.85 1.33 -13.54
C ALA A 14 -5.15 0.17 -12.58
N SER A 15 -4.23 -0.78 -12.48
CA SER A 15 -4.43 -1.95 -11.59
C SER A 15 -4.35 -1.59 -10.12
N SER A 16 -3.62 -0.52 -9.76
CA SER A 16 -3.53 -0.09 -8.38
C SER A 16 -4.87 0.39 -7.83
N GLY A 17 -5.68 1.03 -8.68
CA GLY A 17 -7.03 1.45 -8.29
C GLY A 17 -7.92 0.28 -7.94
N PHE A 18 -7.87 -0.79 -8.72
CA PHE A 18 -8.63 -2.00 -8.45
C PHE A 18 -8.16 -2.69 -7.18
N MET A 19 -6.83 -2.80 -7.00
CA MET A 19 -6.28 -3.41 -5.80
C MET A 19 -6.68 -2.63 -4.55
N ALA A 20 -6.58 -1.30 -4.59
CA ALA A 20 -6.97 -0.45 -3.48
C ALA A 20 -8.46 -0.65 -3.13
N SER A 21 -9.31 -0.72 -4.15
CA SER A 21 -10.73 -0.96 -3.95
C SER A 21 -11.00 -2.31 -3.28
N ASN A 22 -10.29 -3.35 -3.73
CA ASN A 22 -10.44 -4.69 -3.17
C ASN A 22 -9.95 -4.77 -1.72
N ILE A 23 -8.89 -4.06 -1.40
CA ILE A 23 -8.39 -3.98 -0.01
C ILE A 23 -9.40 -3.26 0.87
N ARG A 24 -10.01 -2.16 0.37
CA ARG A 24 -11.06 -1.46 1.12
C ARG A 24 -12.24 -2.38 1.42
N LYS A 25 -12.64 -3.17 0.45
CA LYS A 25 -13.75 -4.12 0.63
C LYS A 25 -13.39 -5.18 1.68
N ALA A 26 -12.17 -5.69 1.63
CA ALA A 26 -11.71 -6.68 2.60
C ALA A 26 -11.67 -6.08 4.02
N ALA A 27 -11.19 -4.84 4.14
CA ALA A 27 -11.15 -4.15 5.42
C ALA A 27 -12.55 -3.93 5.98
N ALA A 28 -13.50 -3.54 5.13
CA ALA A 28 -14.89 -3.32 5.54
C ALA A 28 -15.51 -4.60 6.08
N LYS A 29 -15.24 -5.74 5.46
CA LYS A 29 -15.75 -7.04 5.93
C LYS A 29 -15.24 -7.38 7.33
N ARG A 30 -14.07 -6.88 7.68
CA ARG A 30 -13.43 -7.15 8.98
C ARG A 30 -13.64 -6.02 9.98
N ASN A 31 -14.45 -5.02 9.63
CA ASN A 31 -14.70 -3.85 10.46
C ASN A 31 -13.42 -3.09 10.82
N LEU A 32 -12.48 -3.03 9.87
CA LEU A 32 -11.23 -2.31 10.03
C LEU A 32 -11.33 -0.93 9.39
N ASP A 33 -10.81 0.08 10.09
CA ASP A 33 -10.82 1.45 9.59
C ASP A 33 -9.51 1.74 8.86
N ILE A 34 -9.50 1.47 7.55
CA ILE A 34 -8.33 1.66 6.70
C ILE A 34 -8.67 2.60 5.56
N ASN A 35 -7.88 3.68 5.46
CA ASN A 35 -7.97 4.62 4.36
C ASN A 35 -6.83 4.32 3.39
N ILE A 36 -7.17 3.85 2.19
CA ILE A 36 -6.16 3.49 1.20
C ILE A 36 -6.38 4.28 -0.08
N LYS A 37 -5.29 4.86 -0.60
CA LYS A 37 -5.29 5.61 -1.84
C LYS A 37 -4.27 5.01 -2.79
N ALA A 38 -4.62 4.94 -4.08
CA ALA A 38 -3.71 4.49 -5.12
C ALA A 38 -3.16 5.70 -5.85
N ARG A 39 -1.83 5.80 -5.93
CA ARG A 39 -1.15 6.93 -6.58
C ARG A 39 0.08 6.42 -7.33
N GLY A 40 0.63 7.26 -8.21
CA GLY A 40 1.89 6.97 -8.88
C GLY A 40 3.08 7.18 -7.95
N GLU A 41 4.22 6.58 -8.32
CA GLU A 41 5.43 6.69 -7.49
C GLU A 41 5.91 8.12 -7.29
N ALA A 42 5.66 9.00 -8.26
CA ALA A 42 6.06 10.41 -8.18
C ALA A 42 5.35 11.17 -7.05
N GLU A 43 4.25 10.63 -6.53
CA GLU A 43 3.48 11.29 -5.50
C GLU A 43 3.81 10.83 -4.08
N ILE A 44 4.73 9.88 -3.92
CA ILE A 44 5.09 9.34 -2.60
C ILE A 44 5.49 10.46 -1.63
N GLU A 45 6.33 11.38 -2.07
CA GLU A 45 6.80 12.48 -1.23
C GLU A 45 5.67 13.34 -0.68
N ASN A 46 4.59 13.49 -1.45
CA ASN A 46 3.46 14.31 -1.06
C ASN A 46 2.64 13.67 0.06
N TYR A 47 2.71 12.36 0.21
CA TYR A 47 1.89 11.62 1.16
C TYR A 47 2.67 11.04 2.34
N ILE A 48 4.00 11.10 2.29
CA ILE A 48 4.86 10.38 3.26
C ILE A 48 4.56 10.76 4.71
N ASP A 49 4.20 12.01 4.96
CA ASP A 49 3.90 12.48 6.32
C ASP A 49 2.48 12.15 6.77
N GLU A 50 1.64 11.70 5.86
CA GLU A 50 0.22 11.45 6.13
C GLU A 50 -0.11 9.96 6.25
N ILE A 51 0.82 9.07 5.86
CA ILE A 51 0.53 7.64 5.79
C ILE A 51 1.23 6.86 6.89
N ASP A 52 0.62 5.72 7.25
CA ASP A 52 1.19 4.78 8.22
C ASP A 52 1.89 3.64 7.51
N ALA A 53 1.49 3.33 6.27
CA ALA A 53 2.07 2.27 5.48
C ALA A 53 2.10 2.62 3.99
N LEU A 54 3.12 2.11 3.32
CA LEU A 54 3.28 2.25 1.88
C LEU A 54 3.33 0.85 1.28
N MET A 55 2.36 0.54 0.41
CA MET A 55 2.31 -0.73 -0.30
C MET A 55 2.83 -0.53 -1.72
N VAL A 56 3.84 -1.29 -2.09
CA VAL A 56 4.54 -1.13 -3.37
C VAL A 56 4.23 -2.32 -4.27
N GLY A 57 3.87 -2.05 -5.52
CA GLY A 57 3.61 -3.11 -6.49
C GLY A 57 4.86 -3.97 -6.72
N PRO A 58 4.70 -5.28 -6.95
CA PRO A 58 5.87 -6.17 -7.05
C PRO A 58 6.82 -5.81 -8.21
N HIS A 59 6.28 -5.20 -9.25
CA HIS A 59 7.10 -4.77 -10.41
C HIS A 59 7.90 -3.50 -10.13
N LEU A 60 7.67 -2.86 -8.99
CA LEU A 60 8.41 -1.66 -8.57
C LEU A 60 9.44 -1.94 -7.47
N ALA A 61 9.84 -3.20 -7.31
CA ALA A 61 10.82 -3.56 -6.28
C ALA A 61 12.12 -2.73 -6.40
N TYR A 62 12.47 -2.34 -7.61
CA TYR A 62 13.68 -1.55 -7.87
C TYR A 62 13.67 -0.15 -7.23
N ILE A 63 12.50 0.36 -6.84
CA ILE A 63 12.43 1.69 -6.24
C ILE A 63 12.50 1.66 -4.72
N LEU A 64 12.62 0.49 -4.10
CA LEU A 64 12.63 0.38 -2.65
C LEU A 64 13.75 1.20 -1.99
N ASP A 65 14.93 1.22 -2.59
CA ASP A 65 16.05 2.01 -2.08
C ASP A 65 15.74 3.50 -2.10
N GLU A 66 15.10 3.97 -3.19
CA GLU A 66 14.69 5.36 -3.30
C GLU A 66 13.61 5.70 -2.29
N ILE A 67 12.70 4.76 -2.04
CA ILE A 67 11.63 4.96 -1.07
C ILE A 67 12.22 5.16 0.33
N GLU A 68 13.25 4.41 0.68
CA GLU A 68 13.91 4.58 1.98
C GLU A 68 14.47 5.99 2.14
N ASP A 69 14.98 6.58 1.07
CA ASP A 69 15.47 7.94 1.09
C ASP A 69 14.35 8.95 1.33
N TYR A 70 13.19 8.72 0.72
CA TYR A 70 12.01 9.59 0.91
C TYR A 70 11.45 9.49 2.33
N ILE A 71 11.43 8.28 2.88
CA ILE A 71 10.89 8.04 4.22
C ILE A 71 11.76 8.66 5.29
N GLY A 72 13.10 8.49 5.15
CA GLY A 72 14.02 9.01 6.14
C GLY A 72 13.67 8.50 7.54
N GLU A 73 13.34 9.40 8.46
CA GLU A 73 13.00 9.06 9.83
C GLU A 73 11.48 8.92 10.06
N ALA A 74 10.67 9.03 9.00
CA ALA A 74 9.22 8.91 9.14
C ALA A 74 8.85 7.49 9.58
N ASP A 75 7.84 7.38 10.44
CA ASP A 75 7.38 6.08 10.94
C ASP A 75 6.38 5.48 9.96
N VAL A 76 6.88 5.01 8.83
CA VAL A 76 6.08 4.42 7.76
C VAL A 76 6.54 2.98 7.51
N LYS A 77 5.60 2.04 7.56
CA LYS A 77 5.89 0.66 7.21
C LYS A 77 5.86 0.50 5.69
N VAL A 78 6.90 -0.09 5.13
CA VAL A 78 6.97 -0.32 3.68
C VAL A 78 6.77 -1.80 3.40
N LEU A 79 5.80 -2.10 2.54
CA LEU A 79 5.46 -3.46 2.18
C LEU A 79 5.55 -3.63 0.66
N LEU A 80 6.40 -4.56 0.21
CA LEU A 80 6.41 -4.96 -1.19
C LEU A 80 5.35 -6.04 -1.37
N MET A 81 4.33 -5.76 -2.19
CA MET A 81 3.26 -6.72 -2.44
C MET A 81 3.80 -7.94 -3.19
N LYS A 82 3.20 -9.09 -2.93
CA LYS A 82 3.61 -10.33 -3.56
C LYS A 82 2.92 -10.52 -4.91
N PRO A 83 3.66 -11.00 -5.94
CA PRO A 83 3.04 -11.25 -7.24
C PRO A 83 1.87 -12.21 -7.18
N SER A 84 1.90 -13.17 -6.26
CA SER A 84 0.87 -14.19 -6.14
C SER A 84 -0.53 -13.61 -5.91
N TYR A 85 -0.65 -12.59 -5.07
CA TYR A 85 -1.96 -11.98 -4.84
C TYR A 85 -2.17 -10.72 -5.68
N TYR A 86 -1.10 -10.05 -6.08
CA TYR A 86 -1.22 -8.85 -6.90
C TYR A 86 -1.76 -9.16 -8.29
N SER A 87 -1.32 -10.25 -8.89
CA SER A 87 -1.76 -10.64 -10.24
C SER A 87 -3.25 -11.00 -10.29
N THR A 88 -3.81 -11.48 -9.19
CA THR A 88 -5.23 -11.81 -9.09
C THR A 88 -6.05 -10.71 -8.43
N LEU A 89 -5.40 -9.62 -8.01
CA LEU A 89 -6.03 -8.50 -7.30
C LEU A 89 -6.76 -8.97 -6.03
N ASP A 90 -6.14 -9.91 -5.32
CA ASP A 90 -6.71 -10.48 -4.09
C ASP A 90 -6.54 -9.52 -2.92
N GLY A 91 -7.58 -8.73 -2.66
CA GLY A 91 -7.56 -7.74 -1.58
C GLY A 91 -7.45 -8.34 -0.19
N ASP A 92 -8.04 -9.53 0.03
CA ASP A 92 -7.97 -10.19 1.33
C ASP A 92 -6.54 -10.61 1.66
N ALA A 93 -5.83 -11.22 0.71
CA ALA A 93 -4.44 -11.61 0.91
C ALA A 93 -3.53 -10.39 1.11
N ALA A 94 -3.75 -9.34 0.32
CA ALA A 94 -2.99 -8.11 0.46
C ALA A 94 -3.21 -7.47 1.83
N LEU A 95 -4.46 -7.46 2.31
CA LEU A 95 -4.78 -6.92 3.63
C LEU A 95 -4.12 -7.72 4.75
N GLU A 96 -4.13 -9.04 4.66
CA GLU A 96 -3.48 -9.88 5.65
C GLU A 96 -1.98 -9.59 5.73
N ASP A 97 -1.35 -9.42 4.56
CA ASP A 97 0.08 -9.10 4.48
C ASP A 97 0.36 -7.74 5.13
N LEU A 98 -0.51 -6.76 4.87
CA LEU A 98 -0.41 -5.43 5.48
C LEU A 98 -0.53 -5.50 7.01
N LEU A 99 -1.51 -6.26 7.51
CA LEU A 99 -1.76 -6.34 8.95
C LEU A 99 -0.62 -6.98 9.72
N LYS A 100 0.21 -7.79 9.07
CA LYS A 100 1.39 -8.38 9.70
C LYS A 100 2.43 -7.33 10.10
N GLU A 101 2.38 -6.14 9.49
CA GLU A 101 3.31 -5.04 9.80
C GLU A 101 2.86 -4.24 11.03
N PHE A 102 1.67 -4.50 11.52
CA PHE A 102 1.10 -3.83 12.67
C PHE A 102 0.63 -4.85 13.70
#